data_3dbe758fb07d186c85b1765479ecca88
#
_entry.id   3dbe758fb07d186c85b1765479ecca88
#
_cell.length_a   1.000
_cell.length_b   1.000
_cell.length_c   1.000
_cell.angle_alpha   90.00
_cell.angle_beta   90.00
_cell.angle_gamma   90.00
#
_symmetry.space_group_name_H-M   'P 1'
#
loop_
_entity.id
_entity.type
_entity.pdbx_description
1 polymer ?
#
loop_
_entity_poly.entity_id
_entity_poly.type
_entity_poly.pdbx_seq_one_letter_code
_entity_poly.pdbx_strand_id
1 'polypeptide(L)'
;MKCCALLLSLLLCLGLTGCAPAEVEIPAMPVQAAEAVEAEESAAEELKETDKSAGAEKTAGAEQVLAGTGAGNTAEREPEPERASAGAGADVLLFGVTAPTLETADGTRFVSAELFADGGHLILQESEDAAVLCRMGARLRLAADGTQALWQDGELWIDGVRAAERFGLLTGETEDGVLYFARPQNTDLPTPNVNVPILMYHAVGDETWGYSDLFVRPSELENHLQYLADNGYETIFFDDLSHLEDYEKPVILTFDDGYDDNYTELYPLLQKYQAKATIFVIPRDLGKAHKMTAEQIQELAQSGLVSIQSHTWSHGNLNCMDEATLIFEMEHSRDAITALTGEMPSVVCYPEGTRSDLSIAVARRYYQYGLLMDGYTWNTSDDPFYVTRMYIPRGQWSIQWNVEKAGTSDPWR
;
A
#
# COMPACT_ATOMS: atom_id res chain seq x y z
N MET A 1 21.83 -45.01 0.02
CA MET A 1 23.20 -44.59 0.33
C MET A 1 23.25 -43.07 0.14
N LYS A 2 23.10 -42.42 1.26
CA LYS A 2 23.88 -41.29 1.78
C LYS A 2 23.94 -40.02 0.92
N CYS A 3 23.12 -39.06 1.29
CA CYS A 3 23.52 -37.76 1.86
C CYS A 3 24.14 -36.77 0.86
N CYS A 4 23.34 -35.81 0.44
CA CYS A 4 23.77 -34.43 0.29
C CYS A 4 22.58 -33.54 0.63
N ALA A 5 22.27 -33.47 1.90
CA ALA A 5 21.60 -32.35 2.53
C ALA A 5 22.58 -31.90 3.59
N LEU A 6 23.12 -30.74 3.42
CA LEU A 6 23.86 -29.90 4.41
C LEU A 6 24.96 -29.15 3.67
N LEU A 7 24.67 -27.90 3.38
CA LEU A 7 25.64 -26.81 3.36
C LEU A 7 24.92 -25.50 3.04
N LEU A 8 24.01 -25.10 3.93
CA LEU A 8 23.60 -23.70 4.03
C LEU A 8 23.32 -23.35 5.50
N SER A 9 24.29 -23.59 6.33
CA SER A 9 24.28 -23.10 7.70
C SER A 9 25.71 -23.18 8.23
N LEU A 10 26.54 -22.23 7.85
CA LEU A 10 27.71 -21.82 8.63
C LEU A 10 28.33 -20.56 8.02
N LEU A 11 27.68 -19.43 8.20
CA LEU A 11 28.34 -18.14 8.38
C LEU A 11 27.57 -17.38 9.43
N LEU A 12 27.47 -17.97 10.60
CA LEU A 12 27.00 -17.28 11.79
C LEU A 12 28.19 -16.99 12.69
N CYS A 13 28.24 -15.72 13.07
CA CYS A 13 28.81 -15.24 14.32
C CYS A 13 30.33 -15.28 14.50
N LEU A 14 30.93 -14.17 14.16
CA LEU A 14 31.90 -13.52 15.05
C LEU A 14 31.95 -12.04 14.68
N GLY A 15 31.26 -11.22 15.43
CA GLY A 15 31.32 -9.77 15.29
C GLY A 15 30.21 -9.07 16.07
N LEU A 16 30.25 -9.13 17.38
CA LEU A 16 29.62 -8.16 18.26
C LEU A 16 30.31 -6.80 18.04
N THR A 17 29.83 -6.03 17.06
CA THR A 17 30.09 -4.60 17.00
C THR A 17 28.77 -3.93 16.81
N GLY A 18 28.43 -3.04 17.76
CA GLY A 18 27.16 -2.34 17.82
C GLY A 18 26.81 -1.65 16.51
N CYS A 19 25.54 -1.65 16.16
CA CYS A 19 24.98 -0.79 15.14
C CYS A 19 25.26 0.66 15.52
N ALA A 20 26.24 1.28 14.86
CA ALA A 20 26.34 2.73 14.85
C ALA A 20 25.24 3.25 13.91
N PRO A 21 24.52 4.33 14.26
CA PRO A 21 23.57 4.92 13.34
C PRO A 21 24.35 5.35 12.08
N ALA A 22 24.01 4.77 10.94
CA ALA A 22 24.51 5.24 9.66
C ALA A 22 23.93 6.64 9.43
N GLU A 23 24.78 7.64 9.21
CA GLU A 23 24.35 8.90 8.63
C GLU A 23 23.74 8.59 7.27
N VAL A 24 22.43 8.72 7.14
CA VAL A 24 21.70 8.54 5.87
C VAL A 24 22.00 9.77 5.03
N GLU A 25 22.98 9.66 4.12
CA GLU A 25 23.07 10.59 3.01
C GLU A 25 21.84 10.34 2.12
N ILE A 26 20.92 11.30 2.09
CA ILE A 26 19.75 11.29 1.23
C ILE A 26 20.24 11.47 -0.21
N PRO A 27 20.19 10.44 -1.08
CA PRO A 27 20.52 10.63 -2.48
C PRO A 27 19.42 11.47 -3.14
N ALA A 28 19.81 12.42 -3.98
CA ALA A 28 18.90 13.26 -4.73
C ALA A 28 17.93 12.42 -5.57
N MET A 29 16.67 12.83 -5.58
CA MET A 29 15.62 12.25 -6.44
C MET A 29 16.03 12.29 -7.93
N PRO A 30 15.53 11.37 -8.77
CA PRO A 30 15.67 11.48 -10.22
C PRO A 30 15.17 12.85 -10.69
N VAL A 31 15.91 13.48 -11.60
CA VAL A 31 15.71 14.88 -12.02
C VAL A 31 14.25 15.20 -12.41
N GLN A 32 13.52 14.25 -12.98
CA GLN A 32 12.12 14.46 -13.39
C GLN A 32 11.12 14.46 -12.21
N ALA A 33 11.38 13.71 -11.13
CA ALA A 33 10.55 13.77 -9.95
C ALA A 33 10.87 15.01 -9.10
N ALA A 34 12.14 15.47 -9.11
CA ALA A 34 12.55 16.73 -8.49
C ALA A 34 11.94 17.95 -9.21
N GLU A 35 11.87 17.94 -10.56
CA GLU A 35 11.23 19.01 -11.33
C GLU A 35 9.71 19.09 -11.09
N ALA A 36 9.04 17.98 -10.83
CA ALA A 36 7.61 17.98 -10.50
C ALA A 36 7.34 18.55 -9.09
N VAL A 37 8.18 18.23 -8.11
CA VAL A 37 8.07 18.78 -6.75
C VAL A 37 8.44 20.27 -6.72
N GLU A 38 9.51 20.68 -7.43
CA GLU A 38 9.87 22.10 -7.55
C GLU A 38 8.81 22.92 -8.30
N ALA A 39 8.10 22.31 -9.27
CA ALA A 39 7.00 22.96 -9.98
C ALA A 39 5.77 23.14 -9.08
N GLU A 40 5.45 22.19 -8.21
CA GLU A 40 4.36 22.30 -7.23
C GLU A 40 4.71 23.28 -6.09
N GLU A 41 5.95 23.30 -5.59
CA GLU A 41 6.40 24.29 -4.61
C GLU A 41 6.41 25.71 -5.19
N SER A 42 6.86 25.88 -6.45
CA SER A 42 6.82 27.16 -7.15
C SER A 42 5.40 27.66 -7.38
N ALA A 43 4.46 26.77 -7.74
CA ALA A 43 3.05 27.10 -7.90
C ALA A 43 2.39 27.44 -6.55
N ALA A 44 2.79 26.80 -5.47
CA ALA A 44 2.33 27.10 -4.13
C ALA A 44 2.87 28.41 -3.57
N GLU A 45 4.11 28.82 -3.95
CA GLU A 45 4.66 30.12 -3.61
C GLU A 45 4.04 31.25 -4.43
N GLU A 46 3.79 31.07 -5.72
CA GLU A 46 3.06 32.06 -6.54
C GLU A 46 1.64 32.30 -6.03
N LEU A 47 0.94 31.29 -5.56
CA LEU A 47 -0.37 31.41 -4.93
C LEU A 47 -0.30 32.18 -3.59
N LYS A 48 0.76 32.02 -2.81
CA LYS A 48 1.00 32.76 -1.56
C LYS A 48 1.39 34.22 -1.82
N GLU A 49 2.11 34.52 -2.90
CA GLU A 49 2.45 35.90 -3.26
C GLU A 49 1.24 36.67 -3.84
N THR A 50 0.37 36.01 -4.62
CA THR A 50 -0.85 36.64 -5.13
C THR A 50 -1.84 36.97 -4.00
N ASP A 51 -1.91 36.17 -2.95
CA ASP A 51 -2.77 36.44 -1.79
C ASP A 51 -2.19 37.59 -0.91
N LYS A 52 -0.86 37.72 -0.83
CA LYS A 52 -0.22 38.86 -0.14
C LYS A 52 -0.35 40.18 -0.91
N SER A 53 -0.40 40.15 -2.22
CA SER A 53 -0.59 41.37 -3.03
C SER A 53 -2.04 41.88 -3.00
N ALA A 54 -3.02 40.98 -2.86
CA ALA A 54 -4.43 41.37 -2.71
C ALA A 54 -4.76 41.98 -1.33
N GLY A 55 -3.95 41.70 -0.32
CA GLY A 55 -4.10 42.24 1.04
C GLY A 55 -3.51 43.64 1.26
N ALA A 56 -2.62 44.11 0.37
CA ALA A 56 -1.90 45.36 0.55
C ALA A 56 -2.56 46.60 -0.09
N GLU A 57 -3.59 46.44 -0.90
CA GLU A 57 -4.29 47.57 -1.57
C GLU A 57 -5.54 48.08 -0.86
N LYS A 58 -5.88 47.62 0.33
CA LYS A 58 -7.09 48.03 1.08
C LYS A 58 -6.87 48.95 2.26
N THR A 59 -5.70 49.55 2.46
CA THR A 59 -5.47 50.50 3.57
C THR A 59 -4.80 51.78 3.13
N ALA A 60 -5.37 52.52 2.19
CA ALA A 60 -5.04 53.94 2.03
C ALA A 60 -6.22 54.65 1.35
N GLY A 61 -7.06 55.32 2.14
CA GLY A 61 -8.02 56.25 1.57
C GLY A 61 -9.36 56.25 2.27
N ALA A 62 -9.45 56.84 3.46
CA ALA A 62 -10.70 57.36 3.95
C ALA A 62 -10.48 58.38 5.07
N GLU A 63 -10.34 59.62 4.70
CA GLU A 63 -10.71 60.75 5.52
C GLU A 63 -11.25 61.82 4.57
N GLN A 64 -12.57 61.96 4.51
CA GLN A 64 -13.23 63.27 4.52
C GLN A 64 -14.76 63.09 4.68
N VAL A 65 -15.20 63.77 5.69
CA VAL A 65 -16.56 64.01 6.15
C VAL A 65 -17.43 64.67 5.07
N LEU A 66 -18.69 64.25 4.95
CA LEU A 66 -19.84 65.20 4.96
C LEU A 66 -21.18 64.42 5.09
N ALA A 67 -22.02 64.98 5.94
CA ALA A 67 -23.34 64.50 6.32
C ALA A 67 -24.37 64.62 5.19
N GLY A 68 -25.29 63.65 5.16
CA GLY A 68 -26.49 63.73 4.28
C GLY A 68 -27.43 62.58 4.51
N THR A 69 -28.46 62.85 5.20
CA THR A 69 -29.72 62.19 5.52
C THR A 69 -30.25 61.11 4.54
N GLY A 70 -30.64 59.96 5.12
CA GLY A 70 -31.97 59.40 4.83
C GLY A 70 -32.05 58.14 4.02
N ALA A 71 -32.76 57.20 4.59
CA ALA A 71 -33.51 56.07 4.04
C ALA A 71 -32.78 54.70 4.03
N GLY A 72 -33.31 53.86 4.90
CA GLY A 72 -32.87 52.49 5.14
C GLY A 72 -32.93 51.58 3.93
N ASN A 73 -31.92 50.76 3.88
CA ASN A 73 -32.00 49.45 3.25
C ASN A 73 -31.23 48.51 4.14
N THR A 74 -31.94 47.81 4.99
CA THR A 74 -31.41 46.64 5.72
C THR A 74 -31.24 45.53 4.70
N ALA A 75 -30.05 45.47 4.11
CA ALA A 75 -29.63 44.23 3.49
C ALA A 75 -29.44 43.24 4.62
N GLU A 76 -30.35 42.30 4.74
CA GLU A 76 -30.16 41.10 5.56
C GLU A 76 -28.85 40.43 5.09
N ARG A 77 -27.86 40.44 5.97
CA ARG A 77 -26.71 39.58 5.87
C ARG A 77 -27.25 38.17 5.94
N GLU A 78 -27.12 37.39 4.86
CA GLU A 78 -27.35 35.95 4.93
C GLU A 78 -26.50 35.43 6.11
N PRO A 79 -27.07 34.61 7.01
CA PRO A 79 -26.32 34.03 8.10
C PRO A 79 -25.22 33.19 7.48
N GLU A 80 -23.96 33.39 7.92
CA GLU A 80 -22.90 32.41 7.70
C GLU A 80 -23.46 31.06 8.13
N PRO A 81 -23.26 29.96 7.33
CA PRO A 81 -23.73 28.67 7.73
C PRO A 81 -23.14 28.35 9.10
N GLU A 82 -24.03 28.16 10.09
CA GLU A 82 -23.62 27.69 11.41
C GLU A 82 -22.78 26.44 11.18
N ARG A 83 -21.50 26.49 11.58
CA ARG A 83 -20.67 25.29 11.62
C ARG A 83 -21.40 24.26 12.46
N ALA A 84 -21.72 23.12 11.86
CA ALA A 84 -22.39 22.05 12.57
C ALA A 84 -21.59 21.68 13.80
N SER A 85 -22.16 21.84 14.98
CA SER A 85 -21.58 21.37 16.24
C SER A 85 -22.12 19.97 16.51
N ALA A 86 -21.25 18.99 16.69
CA ALA A 86 -21.63 17.65 17.12
C ALA A 86 -21.42 17.49 18.63
N GLY A 87 -22.29 16.72 19.27
CA GLY A 87 -22.15 16.30 20.67
C GLY A 87 -21.45 14.95 20.76
N ALA A 88 -21.07 14.53 21.98
CA ALA A 88 -20.57 13.18 22.21
C ALA A 88 -21.64 12.16 21.86
N GLY A 89 -21.34 11.23 20.96
CA GLY A 89 -22.18 10.10 20.59
C GLY A 89 -21.92 8.85 21.44
N ALA A 90 -22.62 7.78 21.11
CA ALA A 90 -22.35 6.46 21.72
C ALA A 90 -21.04 5.89 21.16
N ASP A 91 -20.29 5.17 21.98
CA ASP A 91 -19.08 4.46 21.55
C ASP A 91 -19.38 3.50 20.40
N VAL A 92 -18.39 3.30 19.53
CA VAL A 92 -18.42 2.36 18.42
C VAL A 92 -17.29 1.36 18.53
N LEU A 93 -17.40 0.27 17.79
CA LEU A 93 -16.33 -0.71 17.64
C LEU A 93 -15.65 -0.49 16.29
N LEU A 94 -14.47 0.18 16.28
CA LEU A 94 -13.66 0.38 15.09
C LEU A 94 -12.62 -0.75 14.99
N PHE A 95 -12.85 -1.69 14.06
CA PHE A 95 -11.90 -2.79 13.77
C PHE A 95 -11.42 -3.55 15.02
N GLY A 96 -12.33 -3.74 15.97
CA GLY A 96 -12.06 -4.44 17.24
C GLY A 96 -11.64 -3.53 18.39
N VAL A 97 -11.53 -2.22 18.18
CA VAL A 97 -11.18 -1.23 19.22
C VAL A 97 -12.40 -0.37 19.54
N THR A 98 -12.77 -0.25 20.82
CA THR A 98 -13.81 0.69 21.26
C THR A 98 -13.32 2.11 21.13
N ALA A 99 -14.05 2.96 20.43
CA ALA A 99 -13.71 4.35 20.17
C ALA A 99 -14.91 5.29 20.38
N PRO A 100 -14.68 6.52 20.80
CA PRO A 100 -15.73 7.52 20.91
C PRO A 100 -16.27 7.92 19.53
N THR A 101 -17.47 8.50 19.51
CA THR A 101 -18.05 9.13 18.33
C THR A 101 -18.51 10.55 18.63
N LEU A 102 -18.73 11.30 17.56
CA LEU A 102 -19.52 12.52 17.60
C LEU A 102 -20.86 12.28 16.89
N GLU A 103 -21.93 12.86 17.38
CA GLU A 103 -23.26 12.76 16.80
C GLU A 103 -23.86 14.14 16.56
N THR A 104 -24.32 14.37 15.34
CA THR A 104 -25.03 15.60 14.96
C THR A 104 -26.50 15.52 15.30
N ALA A 105 -27.17 16.65 15.28
CA ALA A 105 -28.59 16.76 15.65
C ALA A 105 -29.54 15.94 14.75
N ASP A 106 -29.12 15.59 13.54
CA ASP A 106 -29.84 14.71 12.60
C ASP A 106 -29.55 13.21 12.80
N GLY A 107 -28.66 12.88 13.77
CA GLY A 107 -28.30 11.49 14.11
C GLY A 107 -27.16 10.92 13.30
N THR A 108 -26.46 11.73 12.48
CA THR A 108 -25.25 11.27 11.79
C THR A 108 -24.12 11.08 12.78
N ARG A 109 -23.51 9.90 12.78
CA ARG A 109 -22.38 9.54 13.65
C ARG A 109 -21.07 9.65 12.90
N PHE A 110 -20.17 10.42 13.49
CA PHE A 110 -18.82 10.63 13.00
C PHE A 110 -17.82 9.84 13.85
N VAL A 111 -16.85 9.24 13.20
CA VAL A 111 -15.74 8.50 13.82
C VAL A 111 -14.43 9.22 13.56
N SER A 112 -13.43 9.02 14.42
CA SER A 112 -12.08 9.54 14.21
C SER A 112 -11.55 9.12 12.84
N ALA A 113 -11.14 10.06 12.01
CA ALA A 113 -10.62 9.79 10.67
C ALA A 113 -9.33 8.98 10.73
N GLU A 114 -8.46 9.28 11.67
CA GLU A 114 -7.19 8.57 11.90
C GLU A 114 -7.44 7.12 12.31
N LEU A 115 -8.25 6.88 13.35
CA LEU A 115 -8.55 5.53 13.82
C LEU A 115 -9.29 4.69 12.75
N PHE A 116 -10.17 5.34 11.97
CA PHE A 116 -10.87 4.68 10.89
C PHE A 116 -9.92 4.30 9.74
N ALA A 117 -9.02 5.20 9.38
CA ALA A 117 -8.04 4.95 8.33
C ALA A 117 -7.07 3.84 8.73
N ASP A 118 -6.51 3.90 9.93
CA ASP A 118 -5.60 2.88 10.46
C ASP A 118 -6.26 1.49 10.50
N GLY A 119 -7.42 1.41 11.12
CA GLY A 119 -8.14 0.15 11.24
C GLY A 119 -8.65 -0.40 9.92
N GLY A 120 -9.05 0.47 8.98
CA GLY A 120 -9.51 0.13 7.65
C GLY A 120 -8.39 -0.14 6.64
N HIS A 121 -7.12 0.06 7.02
CA HIS A 121 -5.95 0.05 6.13
C HIS A 121 -6.13 1.02 4.95
N LEU A 122 -6.53 2.24 5.26
CA LEU A 122 -6.71 3.33 4.32
C LEU A 122 -5.61 4.38 4.56
N ILE A 123 -5.29 5.12 3.51
CA ILE A 123 -4.46 6.32 3.64
C ILE A 123 -5.38 7.50 3.87
N LEU A 124 -5.08 8.26 4.89
CA LEU A 124 -5.73 9.51 5.18
C LEU A 124 -4.85 10.69 4.75
N GLN A 125 -5.40 11.59 3.95
CA GLN A 125 -4.84 12.90 3.66
C GLN A 125 -5.80 13.93 4.24
N GLU A 126 -5.31 14.74 5.15
CA GLU A 126 -6.09 15.75 5.86
C GLU A 126 -5.83 17.14 5.29
N SER A 127 -6.87 17.94 5.17
CA SER A 127 -6.81 19.36 4.89
C SER A 127 -7.88 20.10 5.68
N GLU A 128 -7.79 21.42 5.78
CA GLU A 128 -8.78 22.23 6.50
C GLU A 128 -10.21 22.05 5.96
N ASP A 129 -10.34 21.72 4.68
CA ASP A 129 -11.62 21.62 3.97
C ASP A 129 -12.07 20.19 3.65
N ALA A 130 -11.24 19.17 3.90
CA ALA A 130 -11.60 17.79 3.58
C ALA A 130 -10.72 16.73 4.27
N ALA A 131 -11.32 15.54 4.45
CA ALA A 131 -10.62 14.27 4.57
C ALA A 131 -10.59 13.57 3.21
N VAL A 132 -9.45 13.05 2.80
CA VAL A 132 -9.33 12.21 1.62
C VAL A 132 -8.81 10.84 2.04
N LEU A 133 -9.64 9.83 1.85
CA LEU A 133 -9.31 8.45 2.11
C LEU A 133 -8.97 7.75 0.80
N CYS A 134 -7.91 6.95 0.78
CA CYS A 134 -7.47 6.21 -0.40
C CYS A 134 -7.14 4.76 -0.05
N ARG A 135 -7.46 3.83 -0.96
CA ARG A 135 -7.04 2.43 -0.93
C ARG A 135 -7.17 1.82 -2.33
N MET A 136 -6.09 1.21 -2.85
CA MET A 136 -6.11 0.41 -4.08
C MET A 136 -6.82 1.10 -5.27
N GLY A 137 -6.40 2.33 -5.60
CA GLY A 137 -7.03 3.11 -6.67
C GLY A 137 -8.42 3.69 -6.34
N ALA A 138 -9.04 3.27 -5.24
CA ALA A 138 -10.26 3.87 -4.74
C ALA A 138 -9.94 5.12 -3.92
N ARG A 139 -10.64 6.21 -4.22
CA ARG A 139 -10.50 7.48 -3.51
C ARG A 139 -11.87 7.98 -3.07
N LEU A 140 -11.94 8.51 -1.87
CA LEU A 140 -13.10 9.19 -1.32
C LEU A 140 -12.67 10.51 -0.70
N ARG A 141 -13.24 11.62 -1.20
CA ARG A 141 -13.10 12.92 -0.58
C ARG A 141 -14.36 13.22 0.22
N LEU A 142 -14.21 13.53 1.50
CA LEU A 142 -15.26 13.94 2.42
C LEU A 142 -15.02 15.40 2.76
N ALA A 143 -15.97 16.28 2.39
CA ALA A 143 -15.87 17.69 2.70
C ALA A 143 -16.02 17.92 4.20
N ALA A 144 -15.12 18.73 4.79
CA ALA A 144 -15.16 19.09 6.20
C ALA A 144 -16.16 20.26 6.45
N ASP A 145 -17.39 20.10 5.94
CA ASP A 145 -18.49 21.05 6.02
C ASP A 145 -19.49 20.72 7.15
N GLY A 146 -19.18 19.74 7.96
CA GLY A 146 -20.04 19.26 9.05
C GLY A 146 -21.08 18.23 8.63
N THR A 147 -21.15 17.85 7.34
CA THR A 147 -22.10 16.83 6.84
C THR A 147 -21.40 15.51 6.46
N GLN A 148 -20.16 15.55 6.00
CA GLN A 148 -19.38 14.38 5.58
C GLN A 148 -18.12 14.20 6.43
N ALA A 149 -17.54 15.29 6.86
CA ALA A 149 -16.45 15.34 7.83
C ALA A 149 -16.55 16.64 8.62
N LEU A 150 -15.91 16.70 9.78
CA LEU A 150 -15.84 17.92 10.61
C LEU A 150 -14.54 17.92 11.42
N TRP A 151 -14.03 19.12 11.66
CA TRP A 151 -12.96 19.37 12.61
C TRP A 151 -13.55 19.72 13.98
N GLN A 152 -13.17 18.97 15.02
CA GLN A 152 -13.54 19.29 16.39
C GLN A 152 -12.36 19.01 17.33
N ASP A 153 -12.02 19.96 18.18
CA ASP A 153 -10.93 19.89 19.17
C ASP A 153 -9.54 19.57 18.57
N GLY A 154 -9.32 19.90 17.29
CA GLY A 154 -8.07 19.65 16.57
C GLY A 154 -7.98 18.25 15.94
N GLU A 155 -9.04 17.49 15.98
CA GLU A 155 -9.16 16.16 15.39
C GLU A 155 -10.17 16.18 14.25
N LEU A 156 -9.87 15.43 13.17
CA LEU A 156 -10.76 15.26 12.02
C LEU A 156 -11.66 14.04 12.22
N TRP A 157 -12.95 14.27 12.07
CA TRP A 157 -14.01 13.27 12.22
C TRP A 157 -14.71 13.07 10.89
N ILE A 158 -15.06 11.85 10.54
CA ILE A 158 -15.64 11.48 9.24
C ILE A 158 -16.93 10.67 9.38
N ASP A 159 -17.80 10.74 8.38
CA ASP A 159 -18.90 9.80 8.19
C ASP A 159 -18.33 8.41 7.87
N GLY A 160 -18.18 7.58 8.92
CA GLY A 160 -17.60 6.25 8.82
C GLY A 160 -18.44 5.29 7.97
N VAL A 161 -19.76 5.43 7.97
CA VAL A 161 -20.65 4.57 7.18
C VAL A 161 -20.41 4.78 5.70
N ARG A 162 -20.37 6.04 5.28
CA ARG A 162 -20.07 6.40 3.89
C ARG A 162 -18.69 5.96 3.44
N ALA A 163 -17.70 6.06 4.33
CA ALA A 163 -16.36 5.57 4.07
C ALA A 163 -16.34 4.04 3.97
N ALA A 164 -17.02 3.35 4.86
CA ALA A 164 -17.12 1.88 4.84
C ALA A 164 -17.75 1.38 3.52
N GLU A 165 -18.85 1.96 3.09
CA GLU A 165 -19.49 1.61 1.81
C GLU A 165 -18.54 1.79 0.61
N ARG A 166 -17.79 2.90 0.58
CA ARG A 166 -16.87 3.20 -0.53
C ARG A 166 -15.73 2.20 -0.64
N PHE A 167 -15.25 1.70 0.49
CA PHE A 167 -14.09 0.81 0.54
C PHE A 167 -14.45 -0.66 0.80
N GLY A 168 -15.73 -1.02 0.71
CA GLY A 168 -16.19 -2.38 0.94
C GLY A 168 -15.89 -2.90 2.35
N LEU A 169 -15.84 -2.00 3.34
CA LEU A 169 -15.72 -2.36 4.74
C LEU A 169 -17.11 -2.75 5.27
N LEU A 170 -17.13 -3.63 6.25
CA LEU A 170 -18.38 -4.04 6.87
C LEU A 170 -18.78 -3.05 7.94
N THR A 171 -20.06 -2.76 8.01
CA THR A 171 -20.66 -1.96 9.07
C THR A 171 -22.01 -2.55 9.45
N GLY A 172 -22.38 -2.44 10.71
CA GLY A 172 -23.62 -2.94 11.26
C GLY A 172 -23.71 -2.65 12.74
N GLU A 173 -24.68 -3.24 13.41
CA GLU A 173 -24.83 -3.16 14.86
C GLU A 173 -24.62 -4.54 15.49
N THR A 174 -23.95 -4.56 16.64
CA THR A 174 -23.84 -5.76 17.48
C THR A 174 -25.20 -6.11 18.09
N GLU A 175 -25.33 -7.28 18.74
CA GLU A 175 -26.54 -7.67 19.46
C GLU A 175 -26.93 -6.65 20.56
N ASP A 176 -25.95 -5.95 21.12
CA ASP A 176 -26.16 -4.91 22.14
C ASP A 176 -26.40 -3.50 21.53
N GLY A 177 -26.53 -3.40 20.19
CA GLY A 177 -26.80 -2.15 19.49
C GLY A 177 -25.62 -1.21 19.33
N VAL A 178 -24.39 -1.72 19.47
CA VAL A 178 -23.16 -0.96 19.24
C VAL A 178 -22.83 -0.98 17.76
N LEU A 179 -22.70 0.21 17.13
CA LEU A 179 -22.25 0.33 15.74
C LEU A 179 -20.82 -0.22 15.62
N TYR A 180 -20.56 -1.04 14.60
CA TYR A 180 -19.23 -1.56 14.34
C TYR A 180 -18.79 -1.31 12.90
N PHE A 181 -17.46 -1.25 12.73
CA PHE A 181 -16.78 -1.26 11.44
C PHE A 181 -15.74 -2.38 11.48
N ALA A 182 -15.69 -3.17 10.41
CA ALA A 182 -14.76 -4.28 10.29
C ALA A 182 -14.27 -4.45 8.86
N ARG A 183 -13.10 -5.03 8.71
CA ARG A 183 -12.65 -5.49 7.40
C ARG A 183 -13.35 -6.79 7.05
N PRO A 184 -13.69 -7.05 5.78
CA PRO A 184 -14.32 -8.30 5.36
C PRO A 184 -13.61 -9.56 5.86
N GLN A 185 -12.29 -9.51 5.97
CA GLN A 185 -11.46 -10.61 6.48
C GLN A 185 -11.57 -10.83 8.01
N ASN A 186 -12.09 -9.87 8.75
CA ASN A 186 -12.27 -9.95 10.21
C ASN A 186 -13.68 -10.36 10.61
N THR A 187 -14.55 -10.65 9.65
CA THR A 187 -15.84 -11.25 9.99
C THR A 187 -15.66 -12.75 10.14
N ASP A 188 -16.39 -13.35 11.06
CA ASP A 188 -16.55 -14.80 11.24
C ASP A 188 -17.18 -15.54 10.04
N LEU A 189 -17.28 -14.88 8.88
CA LEU A 189 -17.40 -15.58 7.61
C LEU A 189 -16.12 -16.39 7.45
N PRO A 190 -16.21 -17.72 7.36
CA PRO A 190 -15.02 -18.52 7.13
C PRO A 190 -14.38 -17.98 5.85
N THR A 191 -13.27 -17.28 6.00
CA THR A 191 -12.35 -17.05 4.87
C THR A 191 -12.14 -18.46 4.33
N PRO A 192 -12.39 -18.71 3.04
CA PRO A 192 -12.14 -20.04 2.54
C PRO A 192 -10.71 -20.39 2.92
N ASN A 193 -10.54 -21.45 3.72
CA ASN A 193 -9.25 -21.96 4.16
C ASN A 193 -8.57 -22.55 2.92
N VAL A 194 -8.00 -21.70 2.09
CA VAL A 194 -7.43 -22.05 0.81
C VAL A 194 -5.91 -21.89 0.86
N ASN A 195 -5.22 -22.93 0.49
CA ASN A 195 -3.79 -22.89 0.26
C ASN A 195 -3.53 -22.31 -1.12
N VAL A 196 -2.80 -21.18 -1.18
CA VAL A 196 -2.41 -20.52 -2.42
C VAL A 196 -0.91 -20.69 -2.63
N PRO A 197 -0.46 -21.37 -3.70
CA PRO A 197 0.95 -21.40 -4.06
C PRO A 197 1.41 -20.01 -4.46
N ILE A 198 2.49 -19.54 -3.83
CA ILE A 198 3.13 -18.27 -4.18
C ILE A 198 4.58 -18.58 -4.54
N LEU A 199 4.94 -18.39 -5.81
CA LEU A 199 6.26 -18.69 -6.33
C LEU A 199 7.12 -17.42 -6.33
N MET A 200 8.33 -17.54 -5.79
CA MET A 200 9.27 -16.43 -5.66
C MET A 200 10.43 -16.56 -6.65
N TYR A 201 10.48 -15.65 -7.57
CA TYR A 201 11.54 -15.43 -8.54
C TYR A 201 12.22 -14.08 -8.30
N HIS A 202 13.27 -13.79 -9.06
CA HIS A 202 13.96 -12.50 -9.08
C HIS A 202 14.28 -12.12 -10.53
N ALA A 203 15.49 -12.39 -10.98
CA ALA A 203 15.95 -12.11 -12.34
C ALA A 203 15.60 -13.23 -13.34
N VAL A 204 15.46 -12.89 -14.61
CA VAL A 204 15.20 -13.82 -15.72
C VAL A 204 16.28 -13.64 -16.78
N GLY A 205 17.23 -14.58 -16.89
CA GLY A 205 18.30 -14.41 -17.86
C GLY A 205 19.24 -15.62 -17.98
N ASP A 206 19.82 -15.80 -19.16
CA ASP A 206 20.86 -16.79 -19.39
C ASP A 206 22.19 -16.36 -18.80
N GLU A 207 22.51 -15.08 -18.89
CA GLU A 207 23.68 -14.47 -18.26
C GLU A 207 23.37 -14.06 -16.82
N THR A 208 24.38 -14.13 -15.96
CA THR A 208 24.24 -13.77 -14.54
C THR A 208 25.28 -12.71 -14.18
N TRP A 209 24.84 -11.66 -13.49
CA TRP A 209 25.71 -10.56 -13.05
C TRP A 209 25.71 -10.40 -11.52
N GLY A 210 25.07 -11.31 -10.79
CA GLY A 210 24.99 -11.38 -9.32
C GLY A 210 25.02 -12.82 -8.81
N TYR A 211 24.22 -13.11 -7.80
CA TYR A 211 24.05 -14.49 -7.32
C TYR A 211 23.32 -15.31 -8.38
N SER A 212 24.01 -16.28 -8.96
CA SER A 212 23.51 -17.06 -10.11
C SER A 212 22.16 -17.74 -9.85
N ASP A 213 21.91 -18.19 -8.62
CA ASP A 213 20.69 -18.90 -8.26
C ASP A 213 19.42 -18.01 -8.36
N LEU A 214 19.57 -16.67 -8.32
CA LEU A 214 18.46 -15.74 -8.49
C LEU A 214 18.00 -15.61 -9.95
N PHE A 215 18.82 -16.09 -10.92
CA PHE A 215 18.55 -15.95 -12.35
C PHE A 215 17.93 -17.22 -12.92
N VAL A 216 16.62 -17.27 -13.01
CA VAL A 216 15.93 -18.33 -13.75
C VAL A 216 16.10 -18.07 -15.25
N ARG A 217 16.45 -19.11 -16.04
CA ARG A 217 16.58 -18.94 -17.48
C ARG A 217 15.22 -18.66 -18.12
N PRO A 218 15.16 -17.86 -19.19
CA PRO A 218 13.90 -17.67 -19.94
C PRO A 218 13.26 -18.99 -20.34
N SER A 219 14.05 -20.00 -20.75
CA SER A 219 13.55 -21.33 -21.11
C SER A 219 13.00 -22.15 -19.92
N GLU A 220 13.54 -21.96 -18.73
CA GLU A 220 13.01 -22.56 -17.49
C GLU A 220 11.68 -21.91 -17.11
N LEU A 221 11.65 -20.58 -17.11
CA LEU A 221 10.42 -19.83 -16.82
C LEU A 221 9.31 -20.15 -17.84
N GLU A 222 9.65 -20.22 -19.10
CA GLU A 222 8.69 -20.61 -20.14
C GLU A 222 8.10 -22.01 -19.89
N ASN A 223 8.95 -22.96 -19.49
CA ASN A 223 8.47 -24.29 -19.11
C ASN A 223 7.56 -24.28 -17.87
N HIS A 224 7.82 -23.39 -16.92
CA HIS A 224 6.93 -23.20 -15.77
C HIS A 224 5.57 -22.65 -16.19
N LEU A 225 5.54 -21.61 -17.00
CA LEU A 225 4.30 -21.01 -17.50
C LEU A 225 3.50 -21.99 -18.35
N GLN A 226 4.18 -22.77 -19.23
CA GLN A 226 3.56 -23.83 -19.99
C GLN A 226 2.93 -24.90 -19.08
N TYR A 227 3.66 -25.33 -18.04
CA TYR A 227 3.13 -26.30 -17.06
C TYR A 227 1.86 -25.77 -16.37
N LEU A 228 1.86 -24.51 -15.94
CA LEU A 228 0.69 -23.88 -15.30
C LEU A 228 -0.51 -23.89 -16.27
N ALA A 229 -0.31 -23.43 -17.50
CA ALA A 229 -1.35 -23.37 -18.52
C ALA A 229 -1.90 -24.78 -18.86
N ASP A 230 -1.03 -25.77 -19.07
CA ASP A 230 -1.42 -27.13 -19.46
C ASP A 230 -2.18 -27.88 -18.35
N ASN A 231 -1.99 -27.46 -17.08
CA ASN A 231 -2.61 -28.08 -15.91
C ASN A 231 -3.76 -27.26 -15.30
N GLY A 232 -4.18 -26.19 -16.00
CA GLY A 232 -5.33 -25.37 -15.62
C GLY A 232 -5.10 -24.53 -14.37
N TYR A 233 -3.86 -24.13 -14.09
CA TYR A 233 -3.57 -23.12 -13.08
C TYR A 233 -3.86 -21.73 -13.62
N GLU A 234 -4.42 -20.89 -12.78
CA GLU A 234 -4.76 -19.49 -13.09
C GLU A 234 -3.85 -18.57 -12.28
N THR A 235 -3.03 -17.80 -13.00
CA THR A 235 -2.17 -16.81 -12.34
C THR A 235 -2.99 -15.60 -11.90
N ILE A 236 -2.89 -15.24 -10.63
CA ILE A 236 -3.68 -14.17 -10.01
C ILE A 236 -2.80 -13.13 -9.34
N PHE A 237 -3.36 -11.97 -9.05
CA PHE A 237 -2.76 -10.95 -8.18
C PHE A 237 -3.18 -11.14 -6.72
N PHE A 238 -2.54 -10.40 -5.80
CA PHE A 238 -2.96 -10.39 -4.39
C PHE A 238 -4.36 -9.80 -4.19
N ASP A 239 -4.78 -8.90 -5.06
CA ASP A 239 -6.11 -8.30 -4.99
C ASP A 239 -7.22 -9.31 -5.33
N ASP A 240 -6.92 -10.30 -6.15
CA ASP A 240 -7.82 -11.40 -6.51
C ASP A 240 -8.09 -12.35 -5.32
N LEU A 241 -7.28 -12.29 -4.24
CA LEU A 241 -7.47 -13.11 -3.03
C LEU A 241 -8.81 -12.86 -2.32
N SER A 242 -9.44 -11.71 -2.57
CA SER A 242 -10.78 -11.41 -2.07
C SER A 242 -11.90 -12.14 -2.82
N HIS A 243 -11.61 -12.79 -3.95
CA HIS A 243 -12.54 -13.46 -4.85
C HIS A 243 -12.01 -14.82 -5.31
N LEU A 244 -11.39 -15.58 -4.40
CA LEU A 244 -10.78 -16.88 -4.73
C LEU A 244 -11.78 -17.92 -5.22
N GLU A 245 -13.07 -17.75 -4.94
CA GLU A 245 -14.15 -18.59 -5.45
C GLU A 245 -14.31 -18.53 -6.98
N ASP A 246 -13.76 -17.49 -7.61
CA ASP A 246 -13.79 -17.33 -9.07
C ASP A 246 -12.70 -18.17 -9.79
N TYR A 247 -11.76 -18.77 -9.04
CA TYR A 247 -10.59 -19.47 -9.54
C TYR A 247 -10.56 -20.94 -9.11
N GLU A 248 -10.30 -21.86 -10.05
CA GLU A 248 -10.21 -23.30 -9.73
C GLU A 248 -8.84 -23.68 -9.13
N LYS A 249 -7.76 -23.14 -9.69
CA LYS A 249 -6.38 -23.43 -9.29
C LYS A 249 -5.54 -22.16 -9.26
N PRO A 250 -5.79 -21.25 -8.31
CA PRO A 250 -5.05 -19.99 -8.22
C PRO A 250 -3.58 -20.22 -7.88
N VAL A 251 -2.69 -19.44 -8.50
CA VAL A 251 -1.26 -19.37 -8.21
C VAL A 251 -0.77 -17.93 -8.35
N ILE A 252 0.10 -17.47 -7.46
CA ILE A 252 0.70 -16.14 -7.55
C ILE A 252 2.16 -16.28 -7.96
N LEU A 253 2.55 -15.55 -9.01
CA LEU A 253 3.95 -15.42 -9.44
C LEU A 253 4.49 -14.10 -8.92
N THR A 254 5.62 -14.14 -8.19
CA THR A 254 6.27 -12.95 -7.64
C THR A 254 7.70 -12.83 -8.11
N PHE A 255 8.13 -11.59 -8.43
CA PHE A 255 9.47 -11.26 -8.88
C PHE A 255 10.01 -10.11 -8.03
N ASP A 256 11.11 -10.34 -7.33
CA ASP A 256 11.69 -9.36 -6.42
C ASP A 256 12.72 -8.47 -7.11
N ASP A 257 13.02 -7.32 -6.51
CA ASP A 257 14.06 -6.36 -6.87
C ASP A 257 13.81 -5.46 -8.09
N GLY A 258 12.84 -5.73 -8.94
CA GLY A 258 12.53 -4.90 -10.10
C GLY A 258 13.66 -4.83 -11.14
N TYR A 259 14.26 -5.97 -11.49
CA TYR A 259 15.32 -6.07 -12.48
C TYR A 259 14.83 -5.73 -13.89
N ASP A 260 15.71 -5.19 -14.74
CA ASP A 260 15.39 -4.80 -16.13
C ASP A 260 15.04 -5.99 -17.03
N ASP A 261 15.52 -7.18 -16.71
CA ASP A 261 15.15 -8.43 -17.37
C ASP A 261 13.69 -8.85 -17.10
N ASN A 262 13.06 -8.33 -16.06
CA ASN A 262 11.62 -8.53 -15.86
C ASN A 262 10.81 -7.81 -16.96
N TYR A 263 11.35 -6.75 -17.56
CA TYR A 263 10.73 -6.11 -18.71
C TYR A 263 11.13 -6.80 -20.02
N THR A 264 12.41 -7.15 -20.21
CA THR A 264 12.91 -7.65 -21.50
C THR A 264 12.68 -9.13 -21.72
N GLU A 265 12.70 -9.96 -20.68
CA GLU A 265 12.60 -11.42 -20.75
C GLU A 265 11.29 -11.96 -20.17
N LEU A 266 10.90 -11.51 -18.95
CA LEU A 266 9.67 -11.98 -18.31
C LEU A 266 8.41 -11.49 -19.06
N TYR A 267 8.29 -10.18 -19.31
CA TYR A 267 7.05 -9.61 -19.84
C TYR A 267 6.60 -10.21 -21.17
N PRO A 268 7.48 -10.46 -22.17
CA PRO A 268 7.09 -11.18 -23.38
C PRO A 268 6.52 -12.58 -23.13
N LEU A 269 7.02 -13.28 -22.11
CA LEU A 269 6.49 -14.59 -21.71
C LEU A 269 5.12 -14.46 -21.05
N LEU A 270 4.92 -13.45 -20.19
CA LEU A 270 3.60 -13.17 -19.62
C LEU A 270 2.57 -12.87 -20.70
N GLN A 271 2.94 -12.08 -21.72
CA GLN A 271 2.08 -11.80 -22.85
C GLN A 271 1.74 -13.08 -23.66
N LYS A 272 2.73 -13.93 -23.88
CA LYS A 272 2.55 -15.18 -24.64
C LYS A 272 1.56 -16.13 -23.95
N TYR A 273 1.67 -16.27 -22.64
CA TYR A 273 0.84 -17.18 -21.84
C TYR A 273 -0.39 -16.52 -21.24
N GLN A 274 -0.59 -15.21 -21.43
CA GLN A 274 -1.61 -14.39 -20.76
C GLN A 274 -1.57 -14.56 -19.23
N ALA A 275 -0.36 -14.71 -18.69
CA ALA A 275 -0.12 -14.94 -17.28
C ALA A 275 0.05 -13.62 -16.54
N LYS A 276 -0.43 -13.57 -15.29
CA LYS A 276 -0.25 -12.45 -14.37
C LYS A 276 0.97 -12.66 -13.48
N ALA A 277 1.68 -11.58 -13.14
CA ALA A 277 2.78 -11.59 -12.18
C ALA A 277 2.79 -10.33 -11.32
N THR A 278 3.27 -10.44 -10.08
CA THR A 278 3.54 -9.32 -9.18
C THR A 278 5.03 -9.04 -9.15
N ILE A 279 5.43 -7.80 -9.39
CA ILE A 279 6.84 -7.38 -9.34
C ILE A 279 7.03 -6.41 -8.17
N PHE A 280 7.94 -6.74 -7.25
CA PHE A 280 8.31 -5.91 -6.12
C PHE A 280 9.49 -5.02 -6.49
N VAL A 281 9.25 -3.72 -6.58
CA VAL A 281 10.26 -2.75 -7.00
C VAL A 281 10.86 -1.99 -5.81
N ILE A 282 12.11 -1.57 -5.97
CA ILE A 282 12.86 -0.72 -5.04
C ILE A 282 12.92 0.67 -5.67
N PRO A 283 12.03 1.63 -5.30
CA PRO A 283 11.92 2.90 -6.02
C PRO A 283 13.22 3.70 -6.05
N ARG A 284 14.04 3.68 -5.00
CA ARG A 284 15.36 4.32 -4.98
C ARG A 284 16.31 3.83 -6.08
N ASP A 285 16.10 2.62 -6.59
CA ASP A 285 17.01 1.97 -7.51
C ASP A 285 16.57 2.03 -8.99
N LEU A 286 15.43 2.65 -9.26
CA LEU A 286 14.91 2.81 -10.63
C LEU A 286 15.93 3.48 -11.56
N GLY A 287 16.07 2.94 -12.76
CA GLY A 287 16.99 3.44 -13.78
C GLY A 287 18.49 3.21 -13.50
N LYS A 288 18.84 2.56 -12.38
CA LYS A 288 20.22 2.11 -12.15
C LYS A 288 20.55 0.90 -13.03
N ALA A 289 21.84 0.53 -13.07
CA ALA A 289 22.27 -0.68 -13.78
C ALA A 289 21.45 -1.91 -13.33
N HIS A 290 20.95 -2.66 -14.31
CA HIS A 290 20.12 -3.84 -14.11
C HIS A 290 18.78 -3.61 -13.37
N LYS A 291 18.28 -2.39 -13.36
CA LYS A 291 16.95 -2.05 -12.80
C LYS A 291 16.06 -1.41 -13.85
N MET A 292 14.79 -1.71 -13.81
CA MET A 292 13.79 -1.12 -14.70
C MET A 292 13.79 0.42 -14.59
N THR A 293 13.45 1.07 -15.69
CA THR A 293 13.17 2.52 -15.71
C THR A 293 11.73 2.80 -15.28
N ALA A 294 11.45 4.07 -14.99
CA ALA A 294 10.09 4.53 -14.67
C ALA A 294 9.10 4.24 -15.82
N GLU A 295 9.53 4.46 -17.07
CA GLU A 295 8.71 4.23 -18.25
C GLU A 295 8.37 2.73 -18.44
N GLN A 296 9.33 1.85 -18.19
CA GLN A 296 9.12 0.39 -18.24
C GLN A 296 8.10 -0.05 -17.17
N ILE A 297 8.20 0.48 -15.96
CA ILE A 297 7.25 0.20 -14.89
C ILE A 297 5.85 0.69 -15.23
N GLN A 298 5.72 1.90 -15.80
CA GLN A 298 4.44 2.44 -16.24
C GLN A 298 3.78 1.57 -17.33
N GLU A 299 4.57 1.10 -18.29
CA GLU A 299 4.07 0.21 -19.34
C GLU A 299 3.59 -1.13 -18.76
N LEU A 300 4.39 -1.73 -17.86
CA LEU A 300 4.01 -2.97 -17.19
C LEU A 300 2.72 -2.82 -16.38
N ALA A 301 2.58 -1.77 -15.59
CA ALA A 301 1.39 -1.50 -14.79
C ALA A 301 0.12 -1.33 -15.64
N GLN A 302 0.26 -0.74 -16.85
CA GLN A 302 -0.86 -0.54 -17.77
C GLN A 302 -1.22 -1.80 -18.57
N SER A 303 -0.41 -2.84 -18.53
CA SER A 303 -0.59 -4.06 -19.34
C SER A 303 -1.76 -4.95 -18.88
N GLY A 304 -2.18 -4.83 -17.63
CA GLY A 304 -3.13 -5.75 -16.99
C GLY A 304 -2.54 -7.14 -16.66
N LEU A 305 -1.25 -7.36 -16.96
CA LEU A 305 -0.54 -8.62 -16.68
C LEU A 305 0.45 -8.49 -15.51
N VAL A 306 0.77 -7.26 -15.10
CA VAL A 306 1.76 -7.02 -14.05
C VAL A 306 1.20 -6.09 -12.98
N SER A 307 1.27 -6.53 -11.73
CA SER A 307 1.02 -5.71 -10.55
C SER A 307 2.35 -5.23 -9.97
N ILE A 308 2.54 -3.91 -9.86
CA ILE A 308 3.76 -3.32 -9.29
C ILE A 308 3.55 -3.07 -7.80
N GLN A 309 4.39 -3.67 -6.97
CA GLN A 309 4.27 -3.68 -5.53
C GLN A 309 5.58 -3.27 -4.84
N SER A 310 5.55 -3.06 -3.52
CA SER A 310 6.66 -2.48 -2.77
C SER A 310 7.70 -3.51 -2.33
N HIS A 311 8.99 -3.20 -2.57
CA HIS A 311 10.13 -3.89 -1.93
C HIS A 311 10.87 -2.95 -0.96
N THR A 312 10.12 -2.08 -0.26
CA THR A 312 10.58 -0.95 0.52
C THR A 312 11.29 0.12 -0.33
N TRP A 313 11.60 1.28 0.26
CA TRP A 313 12.24 2.36 -0.47
C TRP A 313 13.67 2.01 -0.91
N SER A 314 14.45 1.41 0.00
CA SER A 314 15.90 1.26 -0.17
C SER A 314 16.42 -0.16 -0.08
N HIS A 315 15.54 -1.16 0.11
CA HIS A 315 15.94 -2.56 0.34
C HIS A 315 16.84 -2.71 1.59
N GLY A 316 16.57 -1.93 2.63
CA GLY A 316 17.35 -1.98 3.87
C GLY A 316 16.93 -3.11 4.80
N ASN A 317 17.81 -3.46 5.74
CA ASN A 317 17.51 -4.48 6.76
C ASN A 317 16.54 -3.93 7.81
N LEU A 318 15.28 -4.35 7.76
CA LEU A 318 14.20 -3.85 8.62
C LEU A 318 14.38 -4.18 10.11
N ASN A 319 15.24 -5.15 10.46
CA ASN A 319 15.53 -5.47 11.86
C ASN A 319 16.39 -4.41 12.57
N CYS A 320 17.09 -3.58 11.79
CA CYS A 320 18.03 -2.59 12.32
C CYS A 320 17.49 -1.16 12.29
N MET A 321 16.24 -0.96 11.86
CA MET A 321 15.63 0.37 11.68
C MET A 321 14.79 0.76 12.89
N ASP A 322 14.83 2.03 13.23
CA ASP A 322 13.89 2.64 14.18
C ASP A 322 12.53 2.92 13.49
N GLU A 323 11.52 3.30 14.27
CA GLU A 323 10.16 3.51 13.75
C GLU A 323 10.12 4.61 12.69
N ALA A 324 10.85 5.70 12.86
CA ALA A 324 10.86 6.80 11.90
C ALA A 324 11.46 6.37 10.56
N THR A 325 12.53 5.58 10.57
CA THR A 325 13.15 5.03 9.38
C THR A 325 12.23 4.01 8.71
N LEU A 326 11.56 3.15 9.50
CA LEU A 326 10.58 2.18 8.97
C LEU A 326 9.39 2.88 8.29
N ILE A 327 8.87 3.94 8.90
CA ILE A 327 7.81 4.77 8.30
C ILE A 327 8.30 5.34 6.97
N PHE A 328 9.49 5.93 6.94
CA PHE A 328 10.09 6.46 5.72
C PHE A 328 10.19 5.38 4.62
N GLU A 329 10.74 4.20 4.93
CA GLU A 329 10.89 3.10 3.96
C GLU A 329 9.55 2.65 3.37
N MET A 330 8.51 2.55 4.19
CA MET A 330 7.18 2.07 3.78
C MET A 330 6.40 3.15 3.01
N GLU A 331 6.36 4.36 3.54
CA GLU A 331 5.59 5.46 2.98
C GLU A 331 6.18 5.96 1.66
N HIS A 332 7.49 6.23 1.61
CA HIS A 332 8.13 6.72 0.38
C HIS A 332 8.09 5.69 -0.74
N SER A 333 8.23 4.38 -0.43
CA SER A 333 8.06 3.35 -1.44
C SER A 333 6.64 3.34 -2.01
N ARG A 334 5.64 3.37 -1.13
CA ARG A 334 4.24 3.42 -1.52
C ARG A 334 3.92 4.63 -2.40
N ASP A 335 4.32 5.81 -1.96
CA ASP A 335 4.02 7.07 -2.64
C ASP A 335 4.70 7.16 -4.01
N ALA A 336 5.96 6.72 -4.11
CA ALA A 336 6.68 6.66 -5.39
C ALA A 336 6.01 5.69 -6.37
N ILE A 337 5.62 4.49 -5.94
CA ILE A 337 4.92 3.53 -6.78
C ILE A 337 3.56 4.09 -7.22
N THR A 338 2.82 4.70 -6.30
CA THR A 338 1.52 5.33 -6.61
C THR A 338 1.69 6.45 -7.65
N ALA A 339 2.72 7.29 -7.51
CA ALA A 339 3.00 8.35 -8.48
C ALA A 339 3.37 7.81 -9.87
N LEU A 340 4.06 6.68 -9.94
CA LEU A 340 4.48 6.04 -11.18
C LEU A 340 3.34 5.32 -11.90
N THR A 341 2.53 4.58 -11.18
CA THR A 341 1.54 3.64 -11.74
C THR A 341 0.12 4.17 -11.72
N GLY A 342 -0.17 5.15 -10.88
CA GLY A 342 -1.52 5.60 -10.56
C GLY A 342 -2.26 4.66 -9.60
N GLU A 343 -1.65 3.53 -9.21
CA GLU A 343 -2.21 2.53 -8.32
C GLU A 343 -1.37 2.42 -7.04
N MET A 344 -2.05 2.40 -5.90
CA MET A 344 -1.39 2.28 -4.62
C MET A 344 -1.03 0.83 -4.34
N PRO A 345 0.25 0.52 -4.01
CA PRO A 345 0.64 -0.83 -3.68
C PRO A 345 -0.04 -1.30 -2.38
N SER A 346 -0.60 -2.49 -2.43
CA SER A 346 -1.26 -3.17 -1.30
C SER A 346 -0.36 -4.17 -0.59
N VAL A 347 0.81 -4.47 -1.17
CA VAL A 347 1.70 -5.54 -0.73
C VAL A 347 3.11 -5.01 -0.54
N VAL A 348 3.75 -5.38 0.58
CA VAL A 348 5.18 -5.18 0.80
C VAL A 348 5.90 -6.52 0.89
N CYS A 349 6.99 -6.66 0.15
CA CYS A 349 7.93 -7.77 0.32
C CYS A 349 9.08 -7.31 1.22
N TYR A 350 9.30 -8.02 2.33
CA TYR A 350 10.39 -7.68 3.26
C TYR A 350 11.75 -8.04 2.67
N PRO A 351 12.66 -7.06 2.51
CA PRO A 351 14.00 -7.32 1.98
C PRO A 351 14.73 -8.44 2.74
N GLU A 352 15.25 -9.44 2.02
CA GLU A 352 15.91 -10.60 2.59
C GLU A 352 15.08 -11.35 3.66
N GLY A 353 13.77 -11.16 3.67
CA GLY A 353 12.86 -11.67 4.70
C GLY A 353 13.08 -11.07 6.09
N THR A 354 13.92 -10.02 6.21
CA THR A 354 14.21 -9.36 7.49
C THR A 354 13.00 -8.61 8.02
N ARG A 355 12.64 -8.84 9.26
CA ARG A 355 11.48 -8.24 9.92
C ARG A 355 11.61 -8.25 11.42
N SER A 356 11.00 -7.29 12.08
CA SER A 356 10.80 -7.21 13.52
C SER A 356 9.33 -6.97 13.83
N ASP A 357 8.91 -7.15 15.06
CA ASP A 357 7.53 -6.81 15.46
C ASP A 357 7.21 -5.35 15.15
N LEU A 358 8.19 -4.46 15.30
CA LEU A 358 8.03 -3.04 14.97
C LEU A 358 7.84 -2.83 13.46
N SER A 359 8.66 -3.46 12.61
CA SER A 359 8.54 -3.32 11.16
C SER A 359 7.22 -3.88 10.64
N ILE A 360 6.72 -4.97 11.22
CA ILE A 360 5.42 -5.53 10.90
C ILE A 360 4.30 -4.58 11.35
N ALA A 361 4.40 -4.00 12.56
CA ALA A 361 3.42 -3.04 13.04
C ALA A 361 3.35 -1.79 12.15
N VAL A 362 4.49 -1.30 11.65
CA VAL A 362 4.54 -0.21 10.69
C VAL A 362 3.98 -0.64 9.33
N ALA A 363 4.37 -1.80 8.80
CA ALA A 363 3.88 -2.30 7.52
C ALA A 363 2.34 -2.41 7.49
N ARG A 364 1.71 -2.79 8.60
CA ARG A 364 0.24 -2.88 8.74
C ARG A 364 -0.47 -1.53 8.56
N ARG A 365 0.21 -0.41 8.75
CA ARG A 365 -0.34 0.93 8.54
C ARG A 365 -0.44 1.29 7.07
N TYR A 366 0.40 0.70 6.21
CA TYR A 366 0.58 1.11 4.81
C TYR A 366 0.17 0.04 3.79
N TYR A 367 0.13 -1.25 4.17
CA TYR A 367 -0.11 -2.37 3.27
C TYR A 367 -1.16 -3.34 3.83
N GLN A 368 -1.61 -4.24 3.00
CA GLN A 368 -2.55 -5.31 3.38
C GLN A 368 -1.84 -6.66 3.57
N TYR A 369 -0.73 -6.86 2.86
CA TYR A 369 0.05 -8.08 2.92
C TYR A 369 1.53 -7.76 3.11
N GLY A 370 2.21 -8.60 3.90
CA GLY A 370 3.65 -8.58 4.09
C GLY A 370 4.26 -9.94 3.77
N LEU A 371 5.18 -9.98 2.77
CA LEU A 371 5.72 -11.21 2.23
C LEU A 371 7.09 -11.55 2.81
N LEU A 372 7.22 -12.82 3.15
CA LEU A 372 8.46 -13.44 3.58
C LEU A 372 9.24 -14.00 2.40
N MET A 373 10.50 -14.33 2.64
CA MET A 373 11.37 -14.97 1.66
C MET A 373 11.39 -16.50 1.82
N ASP A 374 10.95 -17.01 2.96
CA ASP A 374 11.01 -18.40 3.36
C ASP A 374 9.61 -19.01 3.50
N GLY A 375 9.56 -20.30 3.47
CA GLY A 375 8.36 -21.07 3.79
C GLY A 375 7.89 -21.98 2.67
N TYR A 376 6.67 -22.42 2.85
CA TYR A 376 5.97 -23.30 1.92
C TYR A 376 4.76 -22.58 1.36
N THR A 377 3.66 -23.23 1.33
CA THR A 377 2.39 -22.68 0.89
C THR A 377 1.82 -21.77 1.97
N TRP A 378 1.35 -20.62 1.56
CA TRP A 378 0.57 -19.73 2.41
C TRP A 378 -0.90 -20.15 2.42
N ASN A 379 -1.53 -20.07 3.59
CA ASN A 379 -2.95 -20.33 3.76
C ASN A 379 -3.69 -19.01 4.03
N THR A 380 -4.82 -18.79 3.38
CA THR A 380 -5.59 -17.55 3.52
C THR A 380 -6.11 -17.27 4.92
N SER A 381 -6.11 -18.27 5.82
CA SER A 381 -6.43 -18.10 7.24
C SER A 381 -5.22 -17.66 8.09
N ASP A 382 -4.00 -17.67 7.52
CA ASP A 382 -2.80 -17.23 8.23
C ASP A 382 -2.72 -15.70 8.26
N ASP A 383 -1.86 -15.17 9.14
CA ASP A 383 -1.63 -13.74 9.25
C ASP A 383 -1.14 -13.15 7.90
N PRO A 384 -1.83 -12.16 7.32
CA PRO A 384 -1.47 -11.59 6.03
C PRO A 384 -0.13 -10.86 6.01
N PHE A 385 0.51 -10.62 7.16
CA PHE A 385 1.84 -10.03 7.24
C PHE A 385 2.96 -11.05 7.46
N TYR A 386 2.62 -12.34 7.34
CA TYR A 386 3.55 -13.48 7.34
C TYR A 386 3.30 -14.38 6.13
N VAL A 387 3.09 -13.78 4.95
CA VAL A 387 2.84 -14.51 3.70
C VAL A 387 4.11 -15.24 3.26
N THR A 388 4.09 -16.56 3.33
CA THR A 388 5.20 -17.43 2.93
C THR A 388 5.21 -17.66 1.41
N ARG A 389 6.40 -17.85 0.84
CA ARG A 389 6.59 -18.07 -0.60
C ARG A 389 7.56 -19.21 -0.86
N MET A 390 7.44 -19.83 -2.01
CA MET A 390 8.36 -20.91 -2.44
C MET A 390 9.39 -20.36 -3.42
N TYR A 391 10.65 -20.38 -3.01
CA TYR A 391 11.76 -19.95 -3.85
C TYR A 391 11.98 -20.89 -5.04
N ILE A 392 12.15 -20.32 -6.21
CA ILE A 392 12.43 -21.03 -7.47
C ILE A 392 13.83 -20.63 -7.94
N PRO A 393 14.84 -21.48 -7.67
CA PRO A 393 16.23 -21.22 -8.08
C PRO A 393 16.47 -21.54 -9.55
N ARG A 394 17.59 -21.01 -10.08
CA ARG A 394 18.14 -21.42 -11.38
C ARG A 394 18.35 -22.94 -11.44
N GLY A 395 18.00 -23.54 -12.57
CA GLY A 395 18.13 -24.98 -12.78
C GLY A 395 16.90 -25.80 -12.34
N GLN A 396 15.92 -25.18 -11.74
CA GLN A 396 14.66 -25.82 -11.43
C GLN A 396 13.76 -25.84 -12.66
N TRP A 397 13.72 -26.96 -13.38
CA TRP A 397 12.93 -27.11 -14.60
C TRP A 397 11.45 -27.41 -14.36
N SER A 398 11.07 -27.90 -13.19
CA SER A 398 9.70 -28.27 -12.88
C SER A 398 9.26 -27.61 -11.56
N ILE A 399 8.08 -26.98 -11.63
CA ILE A 399 7.39 -26.41 -10.47
C ILE A 399 6.22 -27.28 -10.01
N GLN A 400 6.03 -28.47 -10.58
CA GLN A 400 4.94 -29.37 -10.24
C GLN A 400 4.83 -29.59 -8.74
N TRP A 401 5.94 -29.89 -8.08
CA TRP A 401 5.95 -30.10 -6.64
C TRP A 401 5.51 -28.87 -5.86
N ASN A 402 5.95 -27.67 -6.29
CA ASN A 402 5.64 -26.42 -5.63
C ASN A 402 4.13 -26.12 -5.66
N VAL A 403 3.49 -26.29 -6.79
CA VAL A 403 2.07 -25.96 -6.94
C VAL A 403 1.15 -27.08 -6.44
N GLU A 404 1.51 -28.36 -6.57
CA GLU A 404 0.70 -29.48 -6.08
C GLU A 404 0.74 -29.62 -4.56
N LYS A 405 1.83 -29.21 -3.89
CA LYS A 405 1.95 -29.21 -2.43
C LYS A 405 1.12 -28.13 -1.75
N ALA A 406 0.72 -27.12 -2.49
CA ALA A 406 -0.15 -26.08 -2.00
C ALA A 406 -1.48 -26.62 -1.40
N GLY A 407 -1.99 -27.72 -1.92
CA GLY A 407 -3.22 -28.38 -1.43
C GLY A 407 -3.00 -29.34 -0.25
N THR A 408 -1.76 -29.51 0.21
CA THR A 408 -1.46 -30.40 1.34
C THR A 408 -1.07 -29.59 2.56
N SER A 409 -1.65 -29.92 3.72
CA SER A 409 -1.21 -29.36 4.99
C SER A 409 0.31 -29.51 5.13
N ASP A 410 0.95 -28.45 5.59
CA ASP A 410 2.35 -28.46 5.95
C ASP A 410 2.64 -29.70 6.81
N PRO A 411 3.56 -30.59 6.39
CA PRO A 411 3.87 -31.80 7.16
C PRO A 411 4.53 -31.49 8.53
N TRP A 412 4.82 -30.22 8.81
CA TRP A 412 5.42 -29.74 10.06
C TRP A 412 4.46 -28.90 10.91
N ARG A 413 3.20 -28.74 10.51
CA ARG A 413 2.13 -28.14 11.32
C ARG A 413 1.29 -29.18 12.07
#